data_7080615afee8fed1585c8f8cde27279e
#
_entry.id   7080615afee8fed1585c8f8cde27279e
#
_cell.length_a   1.000
_cell.length_b   1.000
_cell.length_c   1.000
_cell.angle_alpha   90.00
_cell.angle_beta   90.00
_cell.angle_gamma   90.00
#
_symmetry.space_group_name_H-M   'P 1'
#
loop_
_entity.id
_entity.type
_entity.pdbx_description
1 polymer ?
#
loop_
_entity_poly.entity_id
_entity_poly.type
_entity_poly.pdbx_seq_one_letter_code
_entity_poly.pdbx_strand_id
1 'polypeptide(L)'
;QLLWAFAEEDLIYFIDKTYSLYEYDFGNQQQYFIADLKAEVETRGEVSSIIKQQNDYYIGFKSSGLIVLKYMSDQKIKYQMQDTEIHSGIFCLMKDKYQDIVWIGTDGQGVYMYFNDTFSITNTLLDTPVYQINNPVRTVYYDEEQTLWIGTKGGGILRIRNYSPETNAAVSFD
;
A
#
# COMPACT_ATOMS: atom_id res chain seq x y z
N GLN A 1 7.92 23.51 4.87
CA GLN A 1 8.76 22.57 4.13
C GLN A 1 8.05 21.24 4.02
N LEU A 2 7.95 20.69 2.83
CA LEU A 2 7.41 19.36 2.57
C LEU A 2 8.50 18.32 2.73
N LEU A 3 8.17 17.18 3.34
CA LEU A 3 9.04 16.00 3.43
C LEU A 3 8.70 14.99 2.35
N TRP A 4 7.43 14.87 2.01
CA TRP A 4 6.92 13.91 1.05
C TRP A 4 5.66 14.46 0.38
N ALA A 5 5.46 14.20 -0.91
CA ALA A 5 4.25 14.55 -1.63
C ALA A 5 3.99 13.56 -2.76
N PHE A 6 2.72 13.27 -3.00
CA PHE A 6 2.24 12.43 -4.09
C PHE A 6 0.94 13.01 -4.64
N ALA A 7 0.80 13.02 -5.96
CA ALA A 7 -0.39 13.48 -6.65
C ALA A 7 -1.15 12.28 -7.24
N GLU A 8 -2.46 12.28 -7.08
CA GLU A 8 -3.36 11.28 -7.64
C GLU A 8 -4.65 11.96 -8.10
N GLU A 9 -4.92 11.95 -9.40
CA GLU A 9 -6.05 12.65 -10.01
C GLU A 9 -6.10 14.13 -9.58
N ASP A 10 -7.18 14.58 -8.95
CA ASP A 10 -7.38 15.95 -8.47
C ASP A 10 -6.95 16.15 -7.00
N LEU A 11 -6.20 15.24 -6.44
CA LEU A 11 -5.75 15.27 -5.04
C LEU A 11 -4.22 15.31 -4.95
N ILE A 12 -3.71 16.04 -3.96
CA ILE A 12 -2.33 15.91 -3.50
C ILE A 12 -2.33 15.50 -2.04
N TYR A 13 -1.57 14.46 -1.74
CA TYR A 13 -1.23 14.06 -0.37
C TYR A 13 0.15 14.57 -0.04
N PHE A 14 0.34 15.16 1.11
CA PHE A 14 1.68 15.61 1.51
C PHE A 14 1.90 15.52 3.02
N ILE A 15 3.16 15.35 3.38
CA ILE A 15 3.64 15.35 4.76
C ILE A 15 4.54 16.57 4.95
N ASP A 16 4.28 17.36 5.97
CA ASP A 16 5.09 18.49 6.35
C ASP A 16 6.23 18.10 7.32
N LYS A 17 7.08 19.07 7.69
CA LYS A 17 8.21 18.88 8.59
C LYS A 17 7.82 18.45 10.02
N THR A 18 6.56 18.54 10.38
CA THR A 18 6.02 18.09 11.67
C THR A 18 5.47 16.67 11.62
N TYR A 19 5.62 16.02 10.45
CA TYR A 19 5.07 14.71 10.14
C TYR A 19 3.54 14.65 10.13
N SER A 20 2.89 15.79 9.89
CA SER A 20 1.45 15.86 9.68
C SER A 20 1.09 15.55 8.24
N LEU A 21 0.19 14.59 8.04
CA LEU A 21 -0.36 14.23 6.73
C LEU A 21 -1.56 15.11 6.41
N TYR A 22 -1.53 15.67 5.22
CA TYR A 22 -2.60 16.48 4.65
C TYR A 22 -3.04 15.95 3.28
N GLU A 23 -4.29 16.21 2.96
CA GLU A 23 -4.85 16.11 1.60
C GLU A 23 -5.21 17.50 1.12
N TYR A 24 -4.83 17.84 -0.10
CA TYR A 24 -5.31 19.03 -0.80
C TYR A 24 -6.15 18.61 -2.02
N ASP A 25 -7.38 19.10 -2.06
CA ASP A 25 -8.33 18.86 -3.13
C ASP A 25 -8.36 20.08 -4.07
N PHE A 26 -7.95 19.90 -5.33
CA PHE A 26 -7.94 20.96 -6.32
C PHE A 26 -9.34 21.36 -6.78
N GLY A 27 -10.29 20.44 -6.76
CA GLY A 27 -11.66 20.70 -7.19
C GLY A 27 -12.38 21.73 -6.31
N ASN A 28 -12.22 21.60 -4.99
CA ASN A 28 -12.80 22.55 -4.03
C ASN A 28 -11.79 23.51 -3.41
N GLN A 29 -10.50 23.43 -3.77
CA GLN A 29 -9.40 24.26 -3.28
C GLN A 29 -9.26 24.23 -1.76
N GLN A 30 -9.45 23.09 -1.15
CA GLN A 30 -9.40 22.92 0.31
C GLN A 30 -8.29 21.96 0.73
N GLN A 31 -7.71 22.29 1.88
CA GLN A 31 -6.74 21.43 2.56
C GLN A 31 -7.38 20.80 3.79
N TYR A 32 -7.18 19.49 3.93
CA TYR A 32 -7.67 18.71 5.04
C TYR A 32 -6.50 18.13 5.81
N PHE A 33 -6.51 18.28 7.13
CA PHE A 33 -5.64 17.51 8.02
C PHE A 33 -6.18 16.10 8.14
N ILE A 34 -5.31 15.10 7.94
CA ILE A 34 -5.66 13.69 7.96
C ILE A 34 -5.18 13.02 9.25
N ALA A 35 -3.88 13.11 9.55
CA ALA A 35 -3.30 12.47 10.73
C ALA A 35 -1.95 13.10 11.10
N ASP A 36 -1.57 12.95 12.39
CA ASP A 36 -0.20 13.14 12.87
C ASP A 36 0.51 11.77 12.82
N LEU A 37 1.59 11.68 12.05
CA LEU A 37 2.38 10.46 11.85
C LEU A 37 3.70 10.49 12.62
N LYS A 38 3.93 11.45 13.50
CA LYS A 38 5.22 11.64 14.16
C LYS A 38 5.67 10.40 14.93
N ALA A 39 4.78 9.84 15.77
CA ALA A 39 5.09 8.65 16.54
C ALA A 39 5.38 7.44 15.65
N GLU A 40 4.64 7.31 14.53
CA GLU A 40 4.84 6.23 13.57
C GLU A 40 6.18 6.37 12.85
N VAL A 41 6.54 7.57 12.42
CA VAL A 41 7.84 7.82 11.77
C VAL A 41 9.01 7.55 12.72
N GLU A 42 8.90 7.95 13.99
CA GLU A 42 9.93 7.69 15.00
C GLU A 42 10.18 6.19 15.25
N THR A 43 9.13 5.36 15.12
CA THR A 43 9.21 3.91 15.37
C THR A 43 9.44 3.08 14.12
N ARG A 44 8.91 3.51 12.96
CA ARG A 44 8.87 2.74 11.69
C ARG A 44 9.78 3.29 10.60
N GLY A 45 10.45 4.43 10.86
CA GLY A 45 11.24 5.14 9.85
C GLY A 45 10.37 6.02 8.95
N GLU A 46 11.00 6.58 7.93
CA GLU A 46 10.36 7.50 7.00
C GLU A 46 9.23 6.82 6.21
N VAL A 47 8.22 7.61 5.86
CA VAL A 47 7.18 7.17 4.93
C VAL A 47 7.79 6.86 3.56
N SER A 48 7.46 5.71 3.02
CA SER A 48 7.91 5.25 1.69
C SER A 48 6.85 5.43 0.61
N SER A 49 5.59 5.21 0.95
CA SER A 49 4.47 5.32 0.01
C SER A 49 3.15 5.57 0.74
N ILE A 50 2.26 6.28 0.07
CA ILE A 50 0.88 6.49 0.53
C ILE A 50 -0.03 6.30 -0.66
N ILE A 51 -1.15 5.60 -0.45
CA ILE A 51 -2.27 5.57 -1.39
C ILE A 51 -3.58 5.72 -0.64
N LYS A 52 -4.59 6.22 -1.34
CA LYS A 52 -5.97 6.24 -0.86
C LYS A 52 -6.80 5.25 -1.68
N GLN A 53 -7.42 4.28 -1.01
CA GLN A 53 -8.39 3.37 -1.60
C GLN A 53 -9.75 3.66 -0.97
N GLN A 54 -10.74 4.04 -1.80
CA GLN A 54 -12.02 4.56 -1.31
C GLN A 54 -11.82 5.74 -0.34
N ASN A 55 -12.10 5.57 0.96
CA ASN A 55 -11.92 6.60 1.98
C ASN A 55 -10.77 6.32 2.95
N ASP A 56 -10.07 5.20 2.78
CA ASP A 56 -8.99 4.77 3.67
C ASP A 56 -7.61 5.13 3.11
N TYR A 57 -6.67 5.48 3.98
CA TYR A 57 -5.27 5.70 3.60
C TYR A 57 -4.41 4.52 4.02
N TYR A 58 -3.59 4.04 3.10
CA TYR A 58 -2.57 3.02 3.33
C TYR A 58 -1.22 3.70 3.31
N ILE A 59 -0.48 3.57 4.40
CA ILE A 59 0.78 4.29 4.62
C ILE A 59 1.88 3.29 4.92
N GLY A 60 2.83 3.16 4.00
CA GLY A 60 4.00 2.31 4.13
C GLY A 60 5.20 3.07 4.71
N PHE A 61 6.02 2.37 5.49
CA PHE A 61 7.24 2.90 6.09
C PHE A 61 8.47 2.14 5.61
N LYS A 62 9.62 2.84 5.50
CA LYS A 62 10.86 2.28 4.95
C LYS A 62 11.45 1.17 5.81
N SER A 63 11.33 1.26 7.12
CA SER A 63 11.97 0.31 8.03
C SER A 63 11.02 -0.77 8.52
N SER A 64 9.76 -0.45 8.79
CA SER A 64 8.83 -1.40 9.36
C SER A 64 7.37 -1.06 9.11
N GLY A 65 6.71 -1.93 8.38
CA GLY A 65 5.27 -2.08 8.38
C GLY A 65 4.47 -1.10 7.54
N LEU A 66 3.18 -1.36 7.59
CA LEU A 66 2.10 -0.61 6.98
C LEU A 66 1.08 -0.26 8.07
N ILE A 67 0.57 0.94 8.05
CA ILE A 67 -0.64 1.32 8.80
C ILE A 67 -1.77 1.64 7.84
N VAL A 68 -2.99 1.47 8.32
CA VAL A 68 -4.21 1.88 7.61
C VAL A 68 -4.95 2.91 8.45
N LEU A 69 -5.27 4.04 7.87
CA LEU A 69 -6.18 5.02 8.46
C LEU A 69 -7.59 4.75 7.94
N LYS A 70 -8.39 4.08 8.74
CA LYS A 70 -9.79 3.75 8.42
C LYS A 70 -10.69 4.96 8.62
N TYR A 71 -11.48 5.28 7.60
CA TYR A 71 -12.46 6.37 7.68
C TYR A 71 -13.65 6.00 8.57
N MET A 72 -14.00 6.91 9.48
CA MET A 72 -15.08 6.73 10.45
C MET A 72 -16.19 7.75 10.22
N SER A 73 -17.22 7.38 9.45
CA SER A 73 -18.29 8.31 9.02
C SER A 73 -19.08 8.94 10.17
N ASP A 74 -19.23 8.23 11.28
CA ASP A 74 -20.17 8.59 12.36
C ASP A 74 -19.48 9.06 13.66
N GLN A 75 -18.16 9.31 13.60
CA GLN A 75 -17.38 9.66 14.78
C GLN A 75 -16.75 11.06 14.71
N LYS A 76 -16.48 11.66 15.89
CA LYS A 76 -15.72 12.91 15.98
C LYS A 76 -14.30 12.79 15.43
N ILE A 77 -13.72 11.60 15.52
CA ILE A 77 -12.42 11.27 14.94
C ILE A 77 -12.67 10.73 13.53
N LYS A 78 -12.24 11.49 12.54
CA LYS A 78 -12.48 11.18 11.13
C LYS A 78 -11.77 9.91 10.67
N TYR A 79 -10.59 9.61 11.23
CA TYR A 79 -9.79 8.43 10.88
C TYR A 79 -9.34 7.69 12.14
N GLN A 80 -9.46 6.36 12.10
CA GLN A 80 -8.89 5.47 13.10
C GLN A 80 -7.66 4.79 12.52
N MET A 81 -6.53 4.93 13.21
CA MET A 81 -5.29 4.25 12.84
C MET A 81 -5.34 2.79 13.25
N GLN A 82 -4.98 1.93 12.33
CA GLN A 82 -4.89 0.50 12.53
C GLN A 82 -3.52 0.01 12.07
N ASP A 83 -2.84 -0.75 12.92
CA ASP A 83 -1.60 -1.42 12.58
C ASP A 83 -1.89 -2.70 11.77
N THR A 84 -0.89 -3.13 11.03
CA THR A 84 -0.94 -4.38 10.28
C THR A 84 0.12 -5.35 10.80
N GLU A 85 -0.01 -6.63 10.48
CA GLU A 85 0.98 -7.66 10.84
C GLU A 85 2.22 -7.66 9.92
N ILE A 86 2.37 -6.68 9.05
CA ILE A 86 3.56 -6.55 8.19
C ILE A 86 4.66 -5.85 8.97
N HIS A 87 5.76 -6.54 9.21
CA HIS A 87 6.91 -6.01 9.97
C HIS A 87 8.09 -5.63 9.10
N SER A 88 8.05 -5.92 7.80
CA SER A 88 9.07 -5.54 6.83
C SER A 88 8.85 -4.13 6.30
N GLY A 89 9.92 -3.47 5.84
CA GLY A 89 9.80 -2.21 5.15
C GLY A 89 8.92 -2.32 3.90
N ILE A 90 8.14 -1.28 3.62
CA ILE A 90 7.27 -1.20 2.45
C ILE A 90 7.98 -0.39 1.37
N PHE A 91 8.09 -0.95 0.17
CA PHE A 91 8.70 -0.26 -0.97
C PHE A 91 7.71 0.29 -1.98
N CYS A 92 6.59 -0.36 -2.14
CA CYS A 92 5.55 0.12 -3.04
C CYS A 92 4.16 -0.28 -2.55
N LEU A 93 3.21 0.59 -2.85
CA LEU A 93 1.78 0.35 -2.75
C LEU A 93 1.17 0.58 -4.12
N MET A 94 0.21 -0.25 -4.51
CA MET A 94 -0.52 -0.11 -5.76
C MET A 94 -1.99 -0.45 -5.55
N LYS A 95 -2.88 0.41 -6.05
CA LYS A 95 -4.30 0.08 -6.19
C LYS A 95 -4.48 -0.83 -7.41
N ASP A 96 -5.22 -1.92 -7.25
CA ASP A 96 -5.66 -2.69 -8.39
C ASP A 96 -6.66 -1.86 -9.22
N LYS A 97 -6.53 -1.91 -10.54
CA LYS A 97 -7.37 -1.12 -11.44
C LYS A 97 -8.79 -1.70 -11.60
N TYR A 98 -8.93 -3.00 -11.40
CA TYR A 98 -10.15 -3.74 -11.70
C TYR A 98 -10.85 -4.32 -10.48
N GLN A 99 -10.15 -4.40 -9.36
CA GLN A 99 -10.61 -5.03 -8.13
C GLN A 99 -10.32 -4.13 -6.93
N ASP A 100 -11.09 -4.29 -5.87
CA ASP A 100 -10.87 -3.54 -4.63
C ASP A 100 -9.72 -4.14 -3.81
N ILE A 101 -8.51 -4.10 -4.39
CA ILE A 101 -7.29 -4.66 -3.83
C ILE A 101 -6.23 -3.58 -3.72
N VAL A 102 -5.52 -3.60 -2.59
CA VAL A 102 -4.25 -2.90 -2.42
C VAL A 102 -3.12 -3.92 -2.42
N TRP A 103 -2.21 -3.79 -3.39
CA TRP A 103 -0.99 -4.58 -3.48
C TRP A 103 0.14 -3.90 -2.70
N ILE A 104 0.89 -4.68 -1.92
CA ILE A 104 1.89 -4.20 -0.99
C ILE A 104 3.21 -4.92 -1.24
N GLY A 105 4.19 -4.22 -1.79
CA GLY A 105 5.54 -4.76 -2.02
C GLY A 105 6.47 -4.48 -0.85
N THR A 106 7.13 -5.52 -0.34
CA THR A 106 7.91 -5.47 0.89
C THR A 106 9.41 -5.66 0.67
N ASP A 107 10.19 -5.36 1.70
CA ASP A 107 11.64 -5.61 1.75
C ASP A 107 11.92 -7.06 2.19
N GLY A 108 11.79 -7.98 1.23
CA GLY A 108 12.16 -9.39 1.44
C GLY A 108 11.07 -10.30 2.03
N GLN A 109 9.87 -9.79 2.31
CA GLN A 109 8.73 -10.62 2.74
C GLN A 109 7.69 -10.85 1.62
N GLY A 110 8.09 -10.63 0.35
CA GLY A 110 7.24 -10.86 -0.81
C GLY A 110 6.20 -9.75 -1.04
N VAL A 111 5.06 -10.14 -1.59
CA VAL A 111 3.93 -9.26 -1.90
C VAL A 111 2.73 -9.65 -1.05
N TYR A 112 2.15 -8.66 -0.40
CA TYR A 112 0.89 -8.81 0.32
C TYR A 112 -0.24 -8.21 -0.49
N MET A 113 -1.43 -8.70 -0.23
CA MET A 113 -2.67 -8.21 -0.78
C MET A 113 -3.63 -7.86 0.36
N TYR A 114 -4.23 -6.68 0.29
CA TYR A 114 -5.34 -6.30 1.16
C TYR A 114 -6.63 -6.30 0.33
N PHE A 115 -7.64 -7.01 0.80
CA PHE A 115 -8.88 -7.24 0.08
C PHE A 115 -10.09 -7.35 1.04
N ASN A 116 -11.27 -6.86 0.61
CA ASN A 116 -12.58 -7.03 1.29
C ASN A 116 -12.69 -6.49 2.70
N ASP A 117 -12.30 -5.26 2.99
CA ASP A 117 -12.53 -4.58 4.27
C ASP A 117 -12.18 -5.39 5.54
N THR A 118 -11.78 -6.63 5.37
CA THR A 118 -11.26 -7.46 6.44
C THR A 118 -9.76 -7.26 6.54
N PHE A 119 -9.26 -7.07 7.76
CA PHE A 119 -7.84 -6.98 8.08
C PHE A 119 -7.07 -8.28 7.83
N SER A 120 -7.46 -9.08 6.86
CA SER A 120 -6.66 -10.22 6.44
C SER A 120 -5.72 -9.79 5.33
N ILE A 121 -4.51 -9.38 5.71
CA ILE A 121 -3.41 -9.26 4.77
C ILE A 121 -2.90 -10.66 4.53
N THR A 122 -3.10 -11.15 3.32
CA THR A 122 -2.62 -12.47 2.92
C THR A 122 -1.42 -12.30 2.02
N ASN A 123 -0.29 -12.86 2.38
CA ASN A 123 0.84 -13.00 1.49
C ASN A 123 0.57 -14.15 0.53
N THR A 124 -0.07 -13.85 -0.61
CA THR A 124 -0.56 -14.84 -1.56
C THR A 124 0.51 -15.60 -2.31
N LEU A 125 1.76 -15.10 -2.27
CA LEU A 125 2.85 -15.65 -3.07
C LEU A 125 3.83 -16.49 -2.23
N LEU A 126 3.78 -16.41 -0.91
CA LEU A 126 4.62 -17.25 -0.04
C LEU A 126 4.13 -18.68 0.08
N ASP A 127 2.84 -18.93 -0.16
CA ASP A 127 2.24 -20.27 0.01
C ASP A 127 2.38 -21.14 -1.25
N THR A 128 2.91 -20.62 -2.35
CA THR A 128 3.20 -21.45 -3.52
C THR A 128 4.62 -22.00 -3.45
N PRO A 129 4.80 -23.32 -3.38
CA PRO A 129 6.13 -23.94 -3.24
C PRO A 129 7.08 -23.67 -4.43
N VAL A 130 6.58 -23.09 -5.52
CA VAL A 130 7.32 -22.89 -6.76
C VAL A 130 7.93 -21.48 -6.86
N TYR A 131 7.38 -20.46 -6.16
CA TYR A 131 7.82 -19.07 -6.28
C TYR A 131 7.87 -18.36 -4.93
N GLN A 132 8.97 -18.53 -4.24
CA GLN A 132 9.25 -17.70 -3.04
C GLN A 132 9.88 -16.38 -3.48
N ILE A 133 9.17 -15.26 -3.31
CA ILE A 133 9.74 -13.94 -3.51
C ILE A 133 10.50 -13.55 -2.23
N ASN A 134 11.79 -13.91 -2.19
CA ASN A 134 12.68 -13.56 -1.07
C ASN A 134 13.41 -12.23 -1.31
N ASN A 135 13.33 -11.69 -2.52
CA ASN A 135 13.98 -10.44 -2.88
C ASN A 135 13.06 -9.23 -2.60
N PRO A 136 13.65 -8.07 -2.26
CA PRO A 136 12.87 -6.86 -2.07
C PRO A 136 12.01 -6.52 -3.29
N VAL A 137 10.72 -6.36 -3.09
CA VAL A 137 9.75 -6.02 -4.14
C VAL A 137 9.73 -4.50 -4.32
N ARG A 138 10.14 -4.03 -5.49
CA ARG A 138 10.28 -2.61 -5.80
C ARG A 138 9.08 -2.01 -6.50
N THR A 139 8.35 -2.83 -7.23
CA THR A 139 7.17 -2.39 -7.97
C THR A 139 6.20 -3.55 -8.13
N VAL A 140 4.93 -3.19 -8.14
CA VAL A 140 3.82 -4.07 -8.51
C VAL A 140 3.01 -3.31 -9.55
N TYR A 141 2.60 -3.99 -10.62
CA TYR A 141 1.81 -3.41 -11.68
C TYR A 141 0.79 -4.42 -12.22
N TYR A 142 -0.44 -3.99 -12.42
CA TYR A 142 -1.51 -4.79 -12.98
C TYR A 142 -1.91 -4.20 -14.33
N ASP A 143 -1.73 -4.96 -15.41
CA ASP A 143 -1.94 -4.49 -16.78
C ASP A 143 -3.39 -4.68 -17.27
N GLU A 144 -3.66 -4.21 -18.48
CA GLU A 144 -4.99 -4.29 -19.11
C GLU A 144 -5.39 -5.71 -19.50
N GLU A 145 -4.43 -6.63 -19.58
CA GLU A 145 -4.65 -8.05 -19.84
C GLU A 145 -4.87 -8.87 -18.55
N GLN A 146 -5.07 -8.18 -17.41
CA GLN A 146 -5.23 -8.78 -16.09
C GLN A 146 -4.01 -9.60 -15.65
N THR A 147 -2.83 -9.14 -16.02
CA THR A 147 -1.57 -9.74 -15.62
C THR A 147 -0.92 -8.91 -14.51
N LEU A 148 -0.59 -9.54 -13.40
CA LEU A 148 0.16 -8.95 -12.30
C LEU A 148 1.66 -9.11 -12.56
N TRP A 149 2.36 -7.98 -12.61
CA TRP A 149 3.79 -7.89 -12.75
C TRP A 149 4.43 -7.47 -11.44
N ILE A 150 5.44 -8.20 -11.00
CA ILE A 150 6.15 -7.92 -9.75
C ILE A 150 7.64 -7.78 -10.06
N GLY A 151 8.15 -6.57 -9.89
CA GLY A 151 9.56 -6.26 -10.09
C GLY A 151 10.33 -6.33 -8.78
N THR A 152 11.42 -7.11 -8.74
CA THR A 152 12.25 -7.32 -7.56
C THR A 152 13.66 -6.75 -7.71
N LYS A 153 14.32 -6.46 -6.59
CA LYS A 153 15.74 -6.12 -6.59
C LYS A 153 16.57 -7.40 -6.56
N GLY A 154 17.09 -7.77 -7.73
CA GLY A 154 18.01 -8.92 -7.88
C GLY A 154 17.35 -10.27 -8.16
N GLY A 155 16.02 -10.39 -8.11
CA GLY A 155 15.28 -11.62 -8.44
C GLY A 155 14.57 -11.58 -9.79
N GLY A 156 14.73 -10.48 -10.56
CA GLY A 156 14.07 -10.33 -11.85
C GLY A 156 12.64 -9.84 -11.76
N ILE A 157 11.83 -10.22 -12.76
CA ILE A 157 10.41 -9.85 -12.86
C ILE A 157 9.59 -11.14 -12.84
N LEU A 158 8.59 -11.16 -11.99
CA LEU A 158 7.58 -12.21 -11.95
C LEU A 158 6.32 -11.73 -12.65
N ARG A 159 5.73 -12.61 -13.46
CA ARG A 159 4.47 -12.38 -14.17
C ARG A 159 3.43 -13.41 -13.72
N ILE A 160 2.27 -12.94 -13.27
CA ILE A 160 1.16 -13.77 -12.82
C ILE A 160 -0.06 -13.45 -13.66
N ARG A 161 -0.56 -14.42 -14.41
CA ARG A 161 -1.75 -14.25 -15.25
C ARG A 161 -3.00 -14.76 -14.54
N ASN A 162 -4.13 -14.09 -14.84
CA ASN A 162 -5.46 -14.49 -14.36
C ASN A 162 -5.51 -14.70 -12.84
N TYR A 163 -4.85 -13.81 -12.09
CA TYR A 163 -4.92 -13.85 -10.64
C TYR A 163 -6.35 -13.57 -10.18
N SER A 164 -6.90 -14.45 -9.35
CA SER A 164 -8.19 -14.24 -8.68
C SER A 164 -8.00 -14.19 -7.18
N PRO A 165 -8.35 -13.07 -6.52
CA PRO A 165 -8.26 -12.96 -5.07
C PRO A 165 -9.24 -13.87 -4.34
N GLU A 166 -10.40 -14.16 -4.96
CA GLU A 166 -11.43 -14.99 -4.34
C GLU A 166 -10.99 -16.45 -4.18
N THR A 167 -10.20 -16.94 -5.10
CA THR A 167 -9.71 -18.32 -5.08
C THR A 167 -8.29 -18.45 -4.56
N ASN A 168 -7.60 -17.33 -4.37
CA ASN A 168 -6.16 -17.25 -4.10
C ASN A 168 -5.33 -18.10 -5.10
N ALA A 169 -5.84 -18.22 -6.32
CA ALA A 169 -5.26 -19.04 -7.36
C ALA A 169 -4.55 -18.16 -8.39
N ALA A 170 -3.27 -18.33 -8.49
CA ALA A 170 -2.51 -17.92 -9.65
C ALA A 170 -2.59 -19.05 -10.70
N VAL A 171 -3.02 -18.73 -11.90
CA VAL A 171 -3.28 -19.74 -12.94
C VAL A 171 -2.04 -20.02 -13.78
N SER A 172 -1.07 -19.12 -13.88
CA SER A 172 0.24 -19.39 -14.49
C SER A 172 1.31 -18.42 -14.00
N PHE A 173 2.51 -18.95 -13.83
CA PHE A 173 3.73 -18.19 -13.54
C PHE A 173 4.70 -18.41 -14.73
N ASP A 174 5.34 -17.35 -15.18
CA ASP A 174 6.41 -17.40 -16.20
C ASP A 174 7.69 -16.73 -15.67
#